data_83d1675214a0cb134785b8f432dd558b
#
_entry.id   83d1675214a0cb134785b8f432dd558b
#
_cell.length_a   1.000
_cell.length_b   1.000
_cell.length_c   1.000
_cell.angle_alpha   90.00
_cell.angle_beta   90.00
_cell.angle_gamma   90.00
#
_symmetry.space_group_name_H-M   'P 1'
#
loop_
_entity.id
_entity.type
_entity.pdbx_description
1 polymer ?
#
loop_
_entity_poly.entity_id
_entity_poly.type
_entity_poly.pdbx_seq_one_letter_code
_entity_poly.pdbx_strand_id
1 'polypeptide(L)'
;NEVIISNGKDVRLDKANISKNGVLDTKHYGDVINRAWVFRTMGYGNDYKMWKDIVSMLKLVGYDDVISIEHEDSLMSPAEGLQKAISLLKEVLIFEKAGEMWWA
;
A
#
# COMPACT_ATOMS: atom_id res chain seq x y z
N ASN A 1 -0.74 -8.03 24.92
CA ASN A 1 -1.21 -7.53 23.62
C ASN A 1 -0.02 -7.19 22.74
N GLU A 2 0.06 -7.83 21.60
CA GLU A 2 1.07 -7.48 20.62
C GLU A 2 0.67 -6.21 19.89
N VAL A 3 1.62 -5.27 19.78
CA VAL A 3 1.45 -4.10 18.94
C VAL A 3 1.83 -4.49 17.53
N ILE A 4 0.85 -4.54 16.64
CA ILE A 4 1.07 -4.80 15.22
C ILE A 4 1.06 -3.45 14.51
N ILE A 5 2.19 -3.11 13.88
CA ILE A 5 2.29 -1.90 13.05
C ILE A 5 2.10 -2.32 11.60
N SER A 6 1.12 -1.71 10.94
CA SER A 6 0.88 -1.91 9.51
C SER A 6 1.71 -0.89 8.72
N ASN A 7 2.49 -1.36 7.75
CA ASN A 7 3.33 -0.50 6.92
C ASN A 7 2.63 -0.16 5.61
N GLY A 8 2.57 1.14 5.31
CA GLY A 8 1.99 1.65 4.08
C GLY A 8 3.04 1.78 2.98
N LYS A 9 3.12 0.77 2.13
CA LYS A 9 3.98 0.73 0.96
C LYS A 9 3.27 -0.07 -0.13
N ASP A 10 3.48 0.31 -1.36
CA ASP A 10 2.84 -0.34 -2.49
C ASP A 10 3.84 -1.12 -3.33
N VAL A 11 3.34 -2.02 -4.16
CA VAL A 11 4.13 -2.81 -5.10
C VAL A 11 3.44 -2.78 -6.45
N ARG A 12 4.17 -2.41 -7.49
CA ARG A 12 3.72 -2.53 -8.86
C ARG A 12 4.26 -3.82 -9.45
N LEU A 13 3.39 -4.60 -10.07
CA LEU A 13 3.75 -5.83 -10.78
C LEU A 13 3.83 -5.55 -12.29
N ASP A 14 4.81 -6.14 -12.96
CA ASP A 14 4.95 -6.09 -14.41
C ASP A 14 4.74 -7.48 -14.99
N LYS A 15 3.62 -7.68 -15.68
CA LYS A 15 3.23 -9.00 -16.21
C LYS A 15 4.20 -9.54 -17.24
N ALA A 16 4.74 -8.70 -18.10
CA ALA A 16 5.71 -9.12 -19.12
C ALA A 16 7.00 -9.62 -18.47
N ASN A 17 7.50 -8.88 -17.47
CA ASN A 17 8.72 -9.27 -16.76
C ASN A 17 8.49 -10.50 -15.87
N ILE A 18 7.30 -10.65 -15.28
CA ILE A 18 6.93 -11.87 -14.55
C ILE A 18 6.98 -13.09 -15.47
N SER A 19 6.49 -12.98 -16.70
CA SER A 19 6.55 -14.08 -17.68
C SER A 19 7.97 -14.49 -18.03
N LYS A 20 8.92 -13.55 -18.03
CA LYS A 20 10.33 -13.83 -18.35
C LYS A 20 11.12 -14.33 -17.16
N ASN A 21 10.90 -13.73 -15.98
CA ASN A 21 11.79 -13.86 -14.83
C ASN A 21 11.15 -14.53 -13.63
N GLY A 22 9.84 -14.72 -13.65
CA GLY A 22 9.07 -15.20 -12.52
C GLY A 22 8.79 -14.09 -11.49
N VAL A 23 7.84 -14.35 -10.61
CA VAL A 23 7.39 -13.39 -9.58
C VAL A 23 8.44 -13.20 -8.48
N LEU A 24 9.33 -14.18 -8.28
CA LEU A 24 10.41 -14.12 -7.29
C LEU A 24 11.71 -13.57 -7.90
N ASP A 25 11.59 -12.63 -8.83
CA ASP A 25 12.70 -12.00 -9.52
C ASP A 25 13.68 -11.34 -8.54
N THR A 26 14.96 -11.72 -8.63
CA THR A 26 16.03 -11.23 -7.77
C THR A 26 17.00 -10.29 -8.48
N LYS A 27 16.62 -9.74 -9.64
CA LYS A 27 17.46 -8.76 -10.34
C LYS A 27 17.79 -7.59 -9.44
N HIS A 28 18.90 -6.92 -9.72
CA HIS A 28 19.30 -5.74 -8.97
C HIS A 28 18.15 -4.72 -8.91
N TYR A 29 17.89 -4.18 -7.73
CA TYR A 29 16.73 -3.31 -7.51
C TYR A 29 16.78 -2.04 -8.37
N GLY A 30 17.96 -1.56 -8.74
CA GLY A 30 18.12 -0.42 -9.64
C GLY A 30 17.71 -0.68 -11.09
N ASP A 31 17.56 -1.94 -11.50
CA ASP A 31 17.12 -2.31 -12.85
C ASP A 31 15.59 -2.34 -12.93
N VAL A 32 14.97 -1.20 -12.70
CA VAL A 32 13.51 -1.04 -12.57
C VAL A 32 12.77 -1.53 -13.81
N ILE A 33 13.33 -1.27 -15.00
CA ILE A 33 12.68 -1.59 -16.29
C ILE A 33 12.48 -3.10 -16.45
N ASN A 34 13.44 -3.89 -16.01
CA ASN A 34 13.44 -5.34 -16.24
C ASN A 34 12.92 -6.17 -15.06
N ARG A 35 12.63 -5.54 -13.93
CA ARG A 35 12.16 -6.26 -12.75
C ARG A 35 10.71 -6.67 -12.88
N ALA A 36 10.38 -7.83 -12.30
CA ALA A 36 9.01 -8.32 -12.24
C ALA A 36 8.13 -7.53 -11.25
N TRP A 37 8.75 -6.91 -10.25
CA TRP A 37 8.06 -6.08 -9.27
C TRP A 37 8.96 -4.95 -8.78
N VAL A 38 8.37 -3.83 -8.42
CA VAL A 38 9.08 -2.68 -7.85
C VAL A 38 8.26 -2.08 -6.72
N PHE A 39 8.94 -1.54 -5.71
CA PHE A 39 8.28 -0.77 -4.67
C PHE A 39 7.82 0.57 -5.22
N ARG A 40 6.62 0.96 -4.86
CA ARG A 40 6.03 2.23 -5.24
C ARG A 40 5.37 2.90 -4.05
N THR A 41 5.18 4.20 -4.15
CA THR A 41 4.35 4.96 -3.22
C THR A 41 2.92 4.42 -3.23
N MET A 42 2.24 4.46 -2.10
CA MET A 42 0.85 4.04 -1.97
C MET A 42 -0.03 4.68 -3.03
N GLY A 43 -0.75 3.86 -3.77
CA GLY A 43 -1.61 4.28 -4.88
C GLY A 43 -0.99 4.13 -6.25
N TYR A 44 0.30 3.85 -6.35
CA TYR A 44 1.02 3.71 -7.61
C TYR A 44 1.27 2.25 -8.02
N GLY A 45 0.97 1.31 -7.16
CA GLY A 45 0.93 -0.12 -7.48
C GLY A 45 -0.49 -0.64 -7.49
N ASN A 46 -1.27 -0.27 -6.49
CA ASN A 46 -2.68 -0.62 -6.35
C ASN A 46 -3.52 0.66 -6.25
N ASP A 47 -4.75 0.60 -6.72
CA ASP A 47 -5.64 1.75 -6.78
C ASP A 47 -6.35 2.05 -5.45
N TYR A 48 -7.16 3.10 -5.43
CA TYR A 48 -7.94 3.49 -4.26
C TYR A 48 -8.87 2.37 -3.78
N LYS A 49 -9.46 1.62 -4.70
CA LYS A 49 -10.37 0.53 -4.33
C LYS A 49 -9.65 -0.53 -3.51
N MET A 50 -8.46 -0.95 -3.94
CA MET A 50 -7.66 -1.92 -3.21
C MET A 50 -7.30 -1.40 -1.82
N TRP A 51 -6.86 -0.15 -1.71
CA TRP A 51 -6.52 0.46 -0.43
C TRP A 51 -7.73 0.64 0.47
N LYS A 52 -8.89 0.99 -0.09
CA LYS A 52 -10.14 1.04 0.67
C LYS A 52 -10.54 -0.33 1.20
N ASP A 53 -10.36 -1.37 0.39
CA ASP A 53 -10.65 -2.75 0.82
C ASP A 53 -9.70 -3.18 1.96
N ILE A 54 -8.41 -2.86 1.86
CA ILE A 54 -7.44 -3.15 2.92
C ILE A 54 -7.81 -2.44 4.22
N VAL A 55 -8.11 -1.15 4.17
CA VAL A 55 -8.52 -0.37 5.34
C VAL A 55 -9.81 -0.92 5.94
N SER A 56 -10.79 -1.28 5.10
CA SER A 56 -12.05 -1.86 5.55
C SER A 56 -11.82 -3.18 6.28
N MET A 57 -10.92 -4.02 5.77
CA MET A 57 -10.57 -5.29 6.43
C MET A 57 -9.86 -5.07 7.76
N LEU A 58 -8.95 -4.10 7.84
CA LEU A 58 -8.31 -3.73 9.11
C LEU A 58 -9.35 -3.27 10.13
N LYS A 59 -10.30 -2.45 9.70
CA LYS A 59 -11.40 -1.99 10.55
C LYS A 59 -12.26 -3.17 11.03
N LEU A 60 -12.59 -4.08 10.12
CA LEU A 60 -13.43 -5.24 10.40
C LEU A 60 -12.83 -6.14 11.47
N VAL A 61 -11.51 -6.36 11.45
CA VAL A 61 -10.82 -7.18 12.44
C VAL A 61 -10.44 -6.44 13.72
N GLY A 62 -10.84 -5.17 13.84
CA GLY A 62 -10.64 -4.39 15.06
C GLY A 62 -9.26 -3.72 15.18
N TYR A 63 -8.53 -3.58 14.06
CA TYR A 63 -7.25 -2.86 14.09
C TYR A 63 -7.48 -1.38 14.34
N ASP A 64 -6.88 -0.83 15.38
CA ASP A 64 -7.02 0.58 15.78
C ASP A 64 -5.67 1.26 16.04
N ASP A 65 -4.58 0.67 15.58
CA ASP A 65 -3.24 1.20 15.73
C ASP A 65 -2.83 2.04 14.51
N VAL A 66 -1.56 2.42 14.42
CA VAL A 66 -1.06 3.32 13.39
C VAL A 66 -0.73 2.60 12.09
N ILE A 67 -0.75 3.34 11.00
CA ILE A 67 -0.19 2.92 9.72
C ILE A 67 1.06 3.75 9.47
N SER A 68 2.22 3.09 9.40
CA SER A 68 3.48 3.72 9.05
C SER A 68 3.64 3.82 7.55
N ILE A 69 4.16 4.94 7.07
CA ILE A 69 4.46 5.11 5.66
C ILE A 69 5.93 4.76 5.45
N GLU A 70 6.20 3.84 4.52
CA GLU A 70 7.54 3.54 4.05
C GLU A 70 7.73 4.07 2.64
N HIS A 71 8.89 4.69 2.37
CA HIS A 71 9.23 5.19 1.05
C HIS A 71 10.43 4.43 0.49
N GLU A 72 10.18 3.68 -0.58
CA GLU A 72 11.22 2.99 -1.36
C GLU A 72 10.95 3.11 -2.86
N ASP A 73 10.34 4.21 -3.27
CA ASP A 73 9.95 4.44 -4.66
C ASP A 73 11.10 5.10 -5.43
N SER A 74 11.61 4.41 -6.45
CA SER A 74 12.72 4.90 -7.26
C SER A 74 12.32 5.99 -8.27
N LEU A 75 11.01 6.19 -8.49
CA LEU A 75 10.50 7.17 -9.45
C LEU A 75 10.02 8.46 -8.79
N MET A 76 10.11 8.56 -7.49
CA MET A 76 9.53 9.67 -6.73
C MET A 76 10.46 10.08 -5.60
N SER A 77 10.60 11.39 -5.38
CA SER A 77 11.38 11.88 -4.24
C SER A 77 10.71 11.49 -2.91
N PRO A 78 11.47 11.37 -1.81
CA PRO A 78 10.87 11.10 -0.50
C PRO A 78 9.80 12.12 -0.11
N ALA A 79 10.00 13.40 -0.39
CA ALA A 79 9.06 14.46 -0.06
C ALA A 79 7.75 14.32 -0.84
N GLU A 80 7.82 14.11 -2.14
CA GLU A 80 6.63 13.90 -2.99
C GLU A 80 5.92 12.60 -2.64
N GLY A 81 6.69 11.52 -2.45
CA GLY A 81 6.13 10.23 -2.09
C GLY A 81 5.38 10.26 -0.76
N LEU A 82 5.96 10.91 0.26
CA LEU A 82 5.31 11.05 1.55
C LEU A 82 4.01 11.85 1.44
N GLN A 83 4.02 12.96 0.71
CA GLN A 83 2.84 13.79 0.53
C GLN A 83 1.72 13.03 -0.17
N LYS A 84 2.03 12.29 -1.22
CA LYS A 84 1.03 11.52 -1.97
C LYS A 84 0.49 10.35 -1.16
N ALA A 85 1.33 9.67 -0.39
CA ALA A 85 0.88 8.62 0.52
C ALA A 85 -0.06 9.17 1.59
N ILE A 86 0.26 10.32 2.18
CA ILE A 86 -0.61 10.99 3.17
C ILE A 86 -1.95 11.35 2.53
N SER A 87 -1.95 11.89 1.32
CA SER A 87 -3.18 12.26 0.62
C SER A 87 -4.07 11.05 0.36
N LEU A 88 -3.48 9.93 -0.07
CA LEU A 88 -4.23 8.69 -0.25
C LEU A 88 -4.79 8.18 1.08
N LEU A 89 -4.00 8.15 2.13
CA LEU A 89 -4.44 7.70 3.44
C LEU A 89 -5.58 8.56 3.99
N LYS A 90 -5.53 9.87 3.82
CA LYS A 90 -6.62 10.76 4.23
C LYS A 90 -7.94 10.42 3.51
N GLU A 91 -7.86 9.96 2.27
CA GLU A 91 -9.03 9.55 1.50
C GLU A 91 -9.60 8.20 1.93
N VAL A 92 -8.72 7.23 2.20
CA VAL A 92 -9.15 5.84 2.40
C VAL A 92 -9.33 5.45 3.85
N LEU A 93 -8.69 6.16 4.81
CA LEU A 93 -8.82 5.85 6.23
C LEU A 93 -10.22 6.16 6.74
N ILE A 94 -10.70 5.31 7.65
CA ILE A 94 -11.98 5.49 8.33
C ILE A 94 -11.67 6.04 9.71
N PHE A 95 -12.06 7.30 9.98
CA PHE A 95 -11.68 8.01 11.20
C PHE A 95 -12.70 7.90 12.31
N GLU A 96 -13.98 7.73 11.96
CA GLU A 96 -15.04 7.74 12.92
C GLU A 96 -15.39 6.32 13.39
N LYS A 97 -15.92 6.24 14.60
CA LYS A 97 -16.44 4.99 15.13
C LYS A 97 -17.58 4.46 14.25
N ALA A 98 -17.62 3.14 14.07
CA ALA A 98 -18.71 2.51 13.31
C ALA A 98 -20.07 2.83 13.91
N GLY A 99 -21.04 3.10 13.04
CA GLY A 99 -22.41 3.31 13.45
C GLY A 99 -23.11 1.99 13.82
N GLU A 100 -24.23 2.12 14.51
CA GLU A 100 -25.07 0.97 14.87
C GLU A 100 -26.09 0.68 13.77
N MET A 101 -26.28 -0.60 13.49
CA MET A 101 -27.32 -1.03 12.55
C MET A 101 -28.62 -1.34 13.31
N TRP A 102 -29.26 -0.30 13.80
CA TRP A 102 -30.46 -0.41 14.62
C TRP A 102 -31.66 -1.00 13.88
N TRP A 103 -31.60 -0.97 12.54
CA TRP A 103 -32.67 -1.52 11.68
C TRP A 103 -32.47 -3.02 11.35
N ALA A 104 -31.35 -3.61 11.71
CA ALA A 104 -31.00 -5.00 11.33
C ALA A 104 -31.39 -6.04 12.40
#